data_f64b0293ffb830b73df733a633448c52
#
_entry.id   f64b0293ffb830b73df733a633448c52
#
_cell.length_a   1.000
_cell.length_b   1.000
_cell.length_c   1.000
_cell.angle_alpha   90.00
_cell.angle_beta   90.00
_cell.angle_gamma   90.00
#
_symmetry.space_group_name_H-M   'P 1'
#
loop_
_entity.id
_entity.type
_entity.pdbx_description
1 polymer ?
#
loop_
_entity_poly.entity_id
_entity_poly.type
_entity_poly.pdbx_seq_one_letter_code
_entity_poly.pdbx_strand_id
1 'polypeptide(L)'
;MIEQFYDLKPQVLELDRKTLELCRDQFAHLEEIRDYNQLKMLRAFTDCGVEARHFLGSTGYGVWDDSRNKLEEVFSRCMGAEDALVRPQFMSGTHTLTVALFGLLRAGDTLLA
;
A
#
# COMPACT_ATOMS: atom_id res chain seq x y z
N MET A 1 -15.79 11.08 24.28
CA MET A 1 -15.31 12.13 23.31
C MET A 1 -16.37 12.44 22.25
N ILE A 2 -16.92 11.45 21.55
CA ILE A 2 -17.93 11.66 20.49
C ILE A 2 -19.21 12.34 21.01
N GLU A 3 -19.62 12.05 22.23
CA GLU A 3 -20.80 12.61 22.92
C GLU A 3 -20.74 14.14 23.11
N GLN A 4 -19.55 14.72 23.03
CA GLN A 4 -19.35 16.18 23.10
C GLN A 4 -19.70 16.90 21.80
N PHE A 5 -19.77 16.16 20.71
CA PHE A 5 -19.98 16.70 19.36
C PHE A 5 -21.30 16.24 18.72
N TYR A 6 -21.86 15.12 19.18
CA TYR A 6 -23.06 14.52 18.60
C TYR A 6 -24.04 14.09 19.69
N ASP A 7 -25.32 14.39 19.50
CA ASP A 7 -26.41 13.92 20.33
C ASP A 7 -26.77 12.48 19.96
N LEU A 8 -26.12 11.53 20.61
CA LEU A 8 -26.31 10.09 20.37
C LEU A 8 -27.17 9.47 21.47
N LYS A 9 -28.06 8.57 21.06
CA LYS A 9 -28.89 7.83 22.01
C LYS A 9 -28.02 6.97 22.94
N PRO A 10 -28.30 6.92 24.26
CA PRO A 10 -27.51 6.12 25.20
C PRO A 10 -27.39 4.65 24.85
N GLN A 11 -28.42 4.07 24.23
CA GLN A 11 -28.40 2.66 23.77
C GLN A 11 -27.35 2.42 22.68
N VAL A 12 -27.13 3.40 21.78
CA VAL A 12 -26.13 3.30 20.72
C VAL A 12 -24.72 3.33 21.31
N LEU A 13 -24.49 4.23 22.28
CA LEU A 13 -23.21 4.32 22.98
C LEU A 13 -22.88 3.07 23.79
N GLU A 14 -23.89 2.48 24.43
CA GLU A 14 -23.72 1.23 25.17
C GLU A 14 -23.42 0.05 24.23
N LEU A 15 -24.09 -0.03 23.08
CA LEU A 15 -23.84 -1.05 22.07
C LEU A 15 -22.42 -0.90 21.49
N ASP A 16 -22.01 0.31 21.16
CA ASP A 16 -20.66 0.62 20.66
C ASP A 16 -19.60 0.14 21.68
N ARG A 17 -19.74 0.50 22.93
CA ARG A 17 -18.81 0.08 24.00
C ARG A 17 -18.70 -1.44 24.11
N LYS A 18 -19.82 -2.15 24.11
CA LYS A 18 -19.84 -3.61 24.18
C LYS A 18 -19.18 -4.24 22.94
N THR A 19 -19.45 -3.70 21.77
CA THR A 19 -18.87 -4.19 20.52
C THR A 19 -17.35 -3.99 20.51
N LEU A 20 -16.87 -2.82 20.93
CA LEU A 20 -15.43 -2.55 21.02
C LEU A 20 -14.75 -3.49 22.02
N GLU A 21 -15.40 -3.82 23.12
CA GLU A 21 -14.85 -4.78 24.07
C GLU A 21 -14.78 -6.21 23.53
N LEU A 22 -15.83 -6.66 22.83
CA LEU A 22 -15.85 -7.97 22.18
C LEU A 22 -14.83 -8.11 21.05
N CYS A 23 -14.51 -7.00 20.37
CA CYS A 23 -13.56 -6.99 19.25
C CYS A 23 -12.13 -6.60 19.67
N ARG A 24 -11.87 -6.43 20.96
CA ARG A 24 -10.57 -5.92 21.46
C ARG A 24 -9.38 -6.71 20.94
N ASP A 25 -9.44 -8.03 21.01
CA ASP A 25 -8.32 -8.89 20.63
C ASP A 25 -8.08 -8.86 19.12
N GLN A 26 -9.15 -8.79 18.33
CA GLN A 26 -9.07 -8.64 16.87
C GLN A 26 -8.46 -7.30 16.49
N PHE A 27 -8.85 -6.22 17.15
CA PHE A 27 -8.26 -4.90 16.92
C PHE A 27 -6.79 -4.84 17.33
N ALA A 28 -6.43 -5.41 18.47
CA ALA A 28 -5.02 -5.49 18.89
C ALA A 28 -4.17 -6.23 17.86
N HIS A 29 -4.65 -7.35 17.33
CA HIS A 29 -3.97 -8.10 16.27
C HIS A 29 -3.83 -7.28 14.97
N LEU A 30 -4.88 -6.57 14.57
CA LEU A 30 -4.82 -5.68 13.41
C LEU A 30 -3.85 -4.51 13.60
N GLU A 31 -3.75 -3.99 14.82
CA GLU A 31 -2.79 -2.94 15.17
C GLU A 31 -1.34 -3.43 15.06
N GLU A 32 -1.05 -4.64 15.51
CA GLU A 32 0.27 -5.26 15.33
C GLU A 32 0.65 -5.39 13.85
N ILE A 33 -0.28 -5.88 13.02
CA ILE A 33 -0.08 -6.00 11.57
C ILE A 33 0.15 -4.62 10.93
N ARG A 34 -0.66 -3.63 11.31
CA ARG A 34 -0.52 -2.25 10.86
C ARG A 34 0.86 -1.69 11.19
N ASP A 35 1.26 -1.80 12.44
CA ASP A 35 2.51 -1.22 12.93
C ASP A 35 3.73 -1.89 12.27
N TYR A 36 3.70 -3.21 12.13
CA TYR A 36 4.73 -3.95 11.40
C TYR A 36 4.86 -3.45 9.95
N ASN A 37 3.75 -3.34 9.22
CA ASN A 37 3.78 -2.91 7.84
C ASN A 37 4.18 -1.44 7.68
N GLN A 38 3.75 -0.57 8.60
CA GLN A 38 4.15 0.83 8.62
C GLN A 38 5.66 0.98 8.85
N LEU A 39 6.22 0.26 9.81
CA LEU A 39 7.66 0.27 10.08
C LEU A 39 8.45 -0.30 8.91
N LYS A 40 7.98 -1.36 8.27
CA LYS A 40 8.58 -1.92 7.06
C LYS A 40 8.66 -0.89 5.94
N MET A 41 7.58 -0.14 5.69
CA MET A 41 7.56 0.91 4.69
C MET A 41 8.50 2.07 5.06
N LEU A 42 8.46 2.56 6.28
CA LEU A 42 9.36 3.63 6.75
C LEU A 42 10.83 3.22 6.62
N ARG A 43 11.13 1.97 6.92
CA ARG A 43 12.47 1.42 6.73
C ARG A 43 12.89 1.41 5.26
N ALA A 44 12.00 1.01 4.35
CA ALA A 44 12.28 1.04 2.91
C ALA A 44 12.55 2.47 2.41
N PHE A 45 11.77 3.46 2.86
CA PHE A 45 12.03 4.88 2.55
C PHE A 45 13.43 5.33 3.00
N THR A 46 13.82 4.93 4.20
CA THR A 46 15.14 5.26 4.76
C THR A 46 16.26 4.57 4.00
N ASP A 47 16.13 3.27 3.76
CA ASP A 47 17.15 2.46 3.07
C ASP A 47 17.35 2.89 1.62
N CYS A 48 16.29 3.30 0.94
CA CYS A 48 16.34 3.83 -0.43
C CYS A 48 16.74 5.31 -0.51
N GLY A 49 16.97 5.99 0.62
CA GLY A 49 17.39 7.39 0.66
C GLY A 49 16.35 8.34 0.04
N VAL A 50 15.07 8.18 0.40
CA VAL A 50 14.01 9.07 -0.08
C VAL A 50 14.19 10.47 0.48
N GLU A 51 14.19 11.47 -0.39
CA GLU A 51 14.39 12.89 -0.07
C GLU A 51 13.24 13.74 -0.62
N ALA A 52 13.17 15.01 -0.19
CA ALA A 52 12.15 15.96 -0.63
C ALA A 52 12.07 16.12 -2.16
N ARG A 53 13.20 16.03 -2.86
CA ARG A 53 13.27 16.11 -4.33
C ARG A 53 12.46 15.00 -5.03
N HIS A 54 12.31 13.83 -4.41
CA HIS A 54 11.56 12.72 -4.97
C HIS A 54 10.04 12.91 -4.93
N PHE A 55 9.55 13.97 -4.27
CA PHE A 55 8.14 14.38 -4.27
C PHE A 55 7.84 15.51 -5.27
N LEU A 56 8.82 15.90 -6.09
CA LEU A 56 8.62 16.86 -7.16
C LEU A 56 7.92 16.20 -8.35
N GLY A 57 7.33 17.03 -9.21
CA GLY A 57 6.65 16.57 -10.41
C GLY A 57 7.56 15.80 -11.36
N SER A 58 6.98 14.94 -12.17
CA SER A 58 7.62 14.11 -13.18
C SER A 58 7.04 14.43 -14.56
N THR A 59 7.87 14.37 -15.62
CA THR A 59 7.42 14.59 -17.00
C THR A 59 6.59 13.44 -17.54
N GLY A 60 6.78 12.25 -17.03
CA GLY A 60 6.12 11.03 -17.50
C GLY A 60 6.79 10.35 -18.70
N TYR A 61 7.89 10.91 -19.22
CA TYR A 61 8.56 10.43 -20.42
C TYR A 61 9.96 9.85 -20.17
N GLY A 62 10.33 9.57 -18.93
CA GLY A 62 11.63 9.04 -18.56
C GLY A 62 12.74 10.09 -18.48
N VAL A 63 12.42 11.35 -18.72
CA VAL A 63 13.33 12.48 -18.56
C VAL A 63 12.96 13.21 -17.26
N TRP A 64 13.91 13.36 -16.35
CA TRP A 64 13.66 13.95 -15.03
C TRP A 64 12.64 13.15 -14.18
N ASP A 65 12.67 11.84 -14.33
CA ASP A 65 11.72 10.91 -13.65
C ASP A 65 12.36 10.23 -12.41
N ASP A 66 13.29 10.91 -11.74
CA ASP A 66 14.00 10.43 -10.56
C ASP A 66 13.04 9.95 -9.47
N SER A 67 11.95 10.69 -9.25
CA SER A 67 10.89 10.33 -8.31
C SER A 67 10.19 9.01 -8.63
N ARG A 68 10.00 8.69 -9.92
CA ARG A 68 9.39 7.43 -10.33
C ARG A 68 10.32 6.24 -10.11
N ASN A 69 11.58 6.38 -10.48
CA ASN A 69 12.59 5.36 -10.25
C ASN A 69 12.75 5.10 -8.74
N LYS A 70 12.75 6.16 -7.94
CA LYS A 70 12.80 6.05 -6.49
C LYS A 70 11.57 5.36 -5.90
N LEU A 71 10.37 5.61 -6.44
CA LEU A 71 9.15 4.92 -6.04
C LEU A 71 9.25 3.41 -6.32
N GLU A 72 9.77 3.03 -7.48
CA GLU A 72 9.94 1.62 -7.86
C GLU A 72 10.96 0.92 -6.94
N GLU A 73 12.07 1.59 -6.62
CA GLU A 73 13.06 1.10 -5.66
C GLU A 73 12.46 0.85 -4.27
N VAL A 74 11.68 1.80 -3.75
CA VAL A 74 10.98 1.65 -2.46
C VAL A 74 9.96 0.50 -2.53
N PHE A 75 9.22 0.40 -3.63
CA PHE A 75 8.20 -0.63 -3.80
C PHE A 75 8.81 -2.03 -3.86
N SER A 76 9.88 -2.23 -4.64
CA SER A 76 10.61 -3.48 -4.69
C SER A 76 11.17 -3.86 -3.31
N ARG A 77 11.73 -2.89 -2.59
CA ARG A 77 12.25 -3.10 -1.23
C ARG A 77 11.15 -3.53 -0.24
N CYS A 78 9.98 -2.88 -0.30
CA CYS A 78 8.84 -3.23 0.54
C CYS A 78 8.31 -4.65 0.28
N MET A 79 8.31 -5.06 -0.99
CA MET A 79 7.76 -6.36 -1.41
C MET A 79 8.80 -7.49 -1.37
N GLY A 80 10.08 -7.19 -1.17
CA GLY A 80 11.18 -8.16 -1.22
C GLY A 80 11.41 -8.70 -2.64
N ALA A 81 11.11 -7.88 -3.65
CA ALA A 81 11.33 -8.20 -5.06
C ALA A 81 12.66 -7.63 -5.55
N GLU A 82 13.21 -8.19 -6.64
CA GLU A 82 14.40 -7.65 -7.30
C GLU A 82 14.14 -6.28 -7.91
N ASP A 83 12.94 -6.10 -8.47
CA ASP A 83 12.54 -4.86 -9.15
C ASP A 83 11.02 -4.67 -9.08
N ALA A 84 10.55 -3.48 -9.42
CA ALA A 84 9.13 -3.15 -9.47
C ALA A 84 8.85 -2.16 -10.61
N LEU A 85 7.65 -2.25 -11.19
CA LEU A 85 7.13 -1.28 -12.14
C LEU A 85 5.90 -0.59 -11.55
N VAL A 86 6.05 0.67 -11.17
CA VAL A 86 4.98 1.51 -10.61
C VAL A 86 4.81 2.73 -11.51
N ARG A 87 4.02 2.58 -12.55
CA ARG A 87 3.89 3.57 -13.63
C ARG A 87 2.43 3.95 -13.88
N PRO A 88 2.12 5.24 -14.12
CA PRO A 88 0.76 5.69 -14.45
C PRO A 88 0.29 5.19 -15.82
N GLN A 89 1.19 4.67 -16.65
CA GLN A 89 0.87 3.99 -17.91
C GLN A 89 0.10 2.67 -17.71
N PHE A 90 0.16 2.08 -16.52
CA PHE A 90 -0.74 0.99 -16.13
C PHE A 90 -2.11 1.57 -15.77
N MET A 91 -3.03 1.56 -16.72
CA MET A 91 -4.32 2.23 -16.59
C MET A 91 -5.30 1.54 -15.64
N SER A 92 -5.05 0.28 -15.31
CA SER A 92 -5.91 -0.51 -14.41
C SER A 92 -5.19 -1.75 -13.87
N GLY A 93 -5.72 -2.36 -12.81
CA GLY A 93 -5.22 -3.65 -12.31
C GLY A 93 -5.25 -4.75 -13.37
N THR A 94 -6.30 -4.81 -14.18
CA THR A 94 -6.39 -5.75 -15.30
C THR A 94 -5.27 -5.54 -16.32
N HIS A 95 -4.94 -4.30 -16.64
CA HIS A 95 -3.83 -3.98 -17.53
C HIS A 95 -2.50 -4.45 -16.93
N THR A 96 -2.26 -4.22 -15.65
CA THR A 96 -1.06 -4.67 -14.94
C THR A 96 -0.91 -6.20 -15.00
N LEU A 97 -1.98 -6.95 -14.72
CA LEU A 97 -2.01 -8.40 -14.82
C LEU A 97 -1.74 -8.87 -16.26
N THR A 98 -2.34 -8.22 -17.24
CA THR A 98 -2.14 -8.52 -18.66
C THR A 98 -0.68 -8.34 -19.06
N VAL A 99 -0.06 -7.23 -18.68
CA VAL A 99 1.37 -6.95 -18.96
C VAL A 99 2.26 -8.02 -18.33
N ALA A 100 2.01 -8.38 -17.07
CA ALA A 100 2.78 -9.42 -16.38
C ALA A 100 2.64 -10.79 -17.07
N LEU A 101 1.41 -11.22 -17.37
CA LEU A 101 1.13 -12.52 -17.98
C LEU A 101 1.71 -12.61 -19.38
N PHE A 102 1.45 -11.64 -20.25
CA PHE A 102 1.99 -11.64 -21.63
C PHE A 102 3.49 -11.38 -21.70
N GLY A 103 4.06 -10.73 -20.68
CA GLY A 103 5.52 -10.58 -20.58
C GLY A 103 6.23 -11.91 -20.30
N LEU A 104 5.61 -12.80 -19.53
CA LEU A 104 6.19 -14.04 -19.05
C LEU A 104 5.76 -15.27 -19.85
N LEU A 105 4.47 -15.37 -20.21
CA LEU A 105 3.86 -16.56 -20.79
C LEU A 105 3.86 -16.53 -22.32
N ARG A 106 3.93 -17.72 -22.91
CA ARG A 106 3.82 -17.97 -24.35
C ARG A 106 2.68 -18.96 -24.59
N ALA A 107 2.24 -19.06 -25.84
CA ALA A 107 1.24 -20.05 -26.23
C ALA A 107 1.74 -21.46 -25.92
N GLY A 108 0.96 -22.19 -25.11
CA GLY A 108 1.31 -23.54 -24.65
C GLY A 108 1.85 -23.60 -23.21
N ASP A 109 2.17 -22.47 -22.59
CA ASP A 109 2.58 -22.43 -21.18
C ASP A 109 1.38 -22.71 -20.25
N THR A 110 1.66 -23.26 -19.08
CA THR A 110 0.66 -23.57 -18.06
C THR A 110 0.76 -22.57 -16.91
N LEU A 111 -0.34 -21.89 -16.60
CA LEU A 111 -0.49 -21.06 -15.43
C LEU A 111 -1.25 -21.83 -14.35
N LEU A 112 -0.67 -21.96 -13.18
CA LEU A 112 -1.32 -22.49 -11.99
C LEU A 112 -1.81 -21.31 -11.13
N ALA A 113 -3.12 -21.26 -10.85
CA ALA A 113 -3.78 -20.22 -10.05
C ALA A 113 -4.56 -20.83 -8.87
#